data_5ae23c0fb487f0e0159719e962034c01
#
_entry.id   5ae23c0fb487f0e0159719e962034c01
#
_cell.length_a   1.000
_cell.length_b   1.000
_cell.length_c   1.000
_cell.angle_alpha   90.00
_cell.angle_beta   90.00
_cell.angle_gamma   90.00
#
_symmetry.space_group_name_H-M   'P 1'
#
loop_
_entity.id
_entity.type
_entity.pdbx_description
1 polymer ?
#
loop_
_entity_poly.entity_id
_entity_poly.type
_entity_poly.pdbx_seq_one_letter_code
_entity_poly.pdbx_strand_id
1 'polypeptide(L)'
;MTITLYGIPNCDTVKKARAWLHANGIDAQFVDFKKGGVPPHRLDAWLASVGWETLLNRNGTTWRKLDDDVREAVVDAASARQLMLEQPSVIKRPVVEWGGSDITVGFDATAWAKR
;
A
#
# COMPACT_ATOMS: atom_id res chain seq x y z
N MET A 1 -5.99 -0.64 19.95
CA MET A 1 -4.95 -0.89 18.94
C MET A 1 -4.93 0.25 17.95
N THR A 2 -3.74 0.65 17.53
CA THR A 2 -3.58 1.76 16.60
C THR A 2 -3.69 1.27 15.17
N ILE A 3 -4.57 1.90 14.39
CA ILE A 3 -4.69 1.63 12.96
C ILE A 3 -3.76 2.60 12.23
N THR A 4 -2.99 2.09 11.29
CA THR A 4 -2.08 2.90 10.49
C THR A 4 -2.40 2.74 9.01
N LEU A 5 -2.60 3.86 8.33
CA LEU A 5 -2.83 3.91 6.89
C LEU A 5 -1.60 4.48 6.22
N TYR A 6 -1.02 3.71 5.31
CA TYR A 6 0.15 4.12 4.54
C TYR A 6 -0.28 4.50 3.14
N GLY A 7 0.16 5.64 2.68
CA GLY A 7 -0.21 6.11 1.35
C GLY A 7 0.50 7.39 0.95
N ILE A 8 -0.10 8.07 -0.01
CA ILE A 8 0.39 9.35 -0.55
C ILE A 8 -0.75 10.35 -0.46
N PRO A 9 -0.54 11.58 0.06
CA PRO A 9 -1.63 12.54 0.28
C PRO A 9 -2.41 12.91 -0.99
N ASN A 10 -1.75 12.97 -2.14
CA ASN A 10 -2.37 13.37 -3.40
C ASN A 10 -3.03 12.21 -4.18
N CYS A 11 -3.28 11.09 -3.53
CA CYS A 11 -3.94 9.95 -4.16
C CYS A 11 -5.44 10.00 -3.84
N ASP A 12 -6.30 10.00 -4.87
CA ASP A 12 -7.75 10.06 -4.66
C ASP A 12 -8.26 8.89 -3.84
N THR A 13 -7.75 7.69 -4.08
CA THR A 13 -8.14 6.50 -3.30
C THR A 13 -7.77 6.66 -1.84
N VAL A 14 -6.60 7.21 -1.55
CA VAL A 14 -6.16 7.48 -0.17
C VAL A 14 -7.05 8.53 0.49
N LYS A 15 -7.41 9.59 -0.24
CA LYS A 15 -8.32 10.61 0.28
C LYS A 15 -9.68 10.02 0.63
N LYS A 16 -10.24 9.18 -0.24
CA LYS A 16 -11.51 8.50 0.00
C LYS A 16 -11.43 7.56 1.20
N ALA A 17 -10.34 6.82 1.32
CA ALA A 17 -10.14 5.90 2.44
C ALA A 17 -10.07 6.65 3.77
N ARG A 18 -9.32 7.74 3.82
CA ARG A 18 -9.21 8.57 5.03
C ARG A 18 -10.55 9.20 5.41
N ALA A 19 -11.31 9.68 4.41
CA ALA A 19 -12.64 10.24 4.65
C ALA A 19 -13.59 9.19 5.20
N TRP A 20 -13.53 7.97 4.68
CA TRP A 20 -14.36 6.86 5.16
C TRP A 20 -14.06 6.54 6.63
N LEU A 21 -12.78 6.44 6.99
CA LEU A 21 -12.36 6.18 8.36
C LEU A 21 -12.88 7.28 9.31
N HIS A 22 -12.70 8.54 8.91
CA HIS A 22 -13.17 9.67 9.70
C HIS A 22 -14.69 9.64 9.89
N ALA A 23 -15.44 9.38 8.80
CA ALA A 23 -16.90 9.34 8.84
C ALA A 23 -17.43 8.21 9.73
N ASN A 24 -16.66 7.15 9.90
CA ASN A 24 -17.03 6.01 10.73
C ASN A 24 -16.44 6.08 12.16
N GLY A 25 -15.87 7.22 12.54
CA GLY A 25 -15.33 7.43 13.88
C GLY A 25 -14.09 6.60 14.18
N ILE A 26 -13.34 6.20 13.18
CA ILE A 26 -12.16 5.38 13.34
C ILE A 26 -10.91 6.25 13.25
N ASP A 27 -10.14 6.29 14.33
CA ASP A 27 -8.88 7.01 14.36
C ASP A 27 -7.79 6.16 13.71
N ALA A 28 -7.05 6.75 12.77
CA ALA A 28 -5.94 6.10 12.11
C ALA A 28 -4.79 7.07 11.94
N GLN A 29 -3.57 6.59 12.14
CA GLN A 29 -2.39 7.35 11.80
C GLN A 29 -2.18 7.31 10.30
N PHE A 30 -1.79 8.43 9.71
CA PHE A 30 -1.43 8.50 8.30
C PHE A 30 0.09 8.57 8.17
N VAL A 31 0.65 7.69 7.34
CA VAL A 31 2.09 7.69 7.03
C VAL A 31 2.27 7.90 5.53
N ASP A 32 2.95 9.00 5.18
CA ASP A 32 3.30 9.31 3.79
C ASP A 32 4.58 8.57 3.42
N PHE A 33 4.46 7.45 2.74
CA PHE A 33 5.63 6.64 2.41
C PHE A 33 6.37 7.12 1.14
N LYS A 34 5.79 8.07 0.41
CA LYS A 34 6.51 8.68 -0.71
C LYS A 34 7.53 9.70 -0.19
N LYS A 35 7.14 10.49 0.81
CA LYS A 35 8.00 11.53 1.39
C LYS A 35 9.11 10.92 2.25
N GLY A 36 8.74 9.97 3.10
CA GLY A 36 9.68 9.36 4.05
C GLY A 36 10.23 8.01 3.64
N GLY A 37 9.81 7.51 2.47
CA GLY A 37 10.16 6.16 2.03
C GLY A 37 9.33 5.09 2.72
N VAL A 38 9.41 3.87 2.19
CA VAL A 38 8.71 2.72 2.78
C VAL A 38 9.59 2.10 3.86
N PRO A 39 9.08 1.93 5.09
CA PRO A 39 9.86 1.23 6.12
C PRO A 39 10.09 -0.23 5.68
N PRO A 40 11.35 -0.68 5.51
CA PRO A 40 11.61 -2.01 4.97
C PRO A 40 11.00 -3.15 5.77
N HIS A 41 11.04 -3.07 7.11
CA HIS A 41 10.48 -4.13 7.95
C HIS A 41 8.94 -4.18 7.87
N ARG A 42 8.28 -3.03 7.64
CA ARG A 42 6.84 -3.01 7.43
C ARG A 42 6.47 -3.58 6.06
N LEU A 43 7.25 -3.24 5.05
CA LEU A 43 7.09 -3.82 3.71
C LEU A 43 7.19 -5.35 3.77
N ASP A 44 8.14 -5.88 4.52
CA ASP A 44 8.28 -7.33 4.69
C ASP A 44 7.03 -7.94 5.34
N ALA A 45 6.45 -7.26 6.33
CA ALA A 45 5.20 -7.71 6.96
C ALA A 45 4.03 -7.70 5.96
N TRP A 46 3.92 -6.69 5.12
CA TRP A 46 2.88 -6.62 4.10
C TRP A 46 3.04 -7.73 3.06
N LEU A 47 4.28 -7.96 2.61
CA LEU A 47 4.57 -9.03 1.65
C LEU A 47 4.21 -10.41 2.20
N ALA A 48 4.49 -10.63 3.49
CA ALA A 48 4.13 -11.89 4.15
C ALA A 48 2.62 -12.06 4.31
N SER A 49 1.90 -10.96 4.53
CA SER A 49 0.45 -10.98 4.77
C SER A 49 -0.38 -11.12 3.51
N VAL A 50 -0.10 -10.31 2.48
CA VAL A 50 -0.95 -10.23 1.29
C VAL A 50 -0.29 -10.75 0.01
N GLY A 51 1.01 -10.94 0.03
CA GLY A 51 1.79 -11.37 -1.14
C GLY A 51 2.17 -10.20 -2.05
N TRP A 52 3.25 -10.38 -2.79
CA TRP A 52 3.80 -9.32 -3.62
C TRP A 52 2.90 -8.96 -4.81
N GLU A 53 2.17 -9.94 -5.35
CA GLU A 53 1.30 -9.70 -6.51
C GLU A 53 0.12 -8.83 -6.16
N THR A 54 -0.44 -9.00 -4.95
CA THR A 54 -1.52 -8.15 -4.44
C THR A 54 -1.02 -6.74 -4.14
N LEU A 55 0.19 -6.63 -3.60
CA LEU A 55 0.76 -5.36 -3.17
C LEU A 55 1.22 -4.50 -4.35
N LEU A 56 1.63 -5.11 -5.44
CA LEU A 56 2.15 -4.40 -6.62
C LEU A 56 1.03 -3.87 -7.49
N ASN A 57 1.03 -2.57 -7.77
CA ASN A 57 0.03 -1.93 -8.61
C ASN A 57 0.49 -1.87 -10.07
N ARG A 58 0.14 -2.87 -10.86
CA ARG A 58 0.49 -2.94 -12.29
C ARG A 58 -0.40 -2.05 -13.16
N ASN A 59 -1.48 -1.53 -12.59
CA ASN A 59 -2.39 -0.62 -13.31
C ASN A 59 -2.03 0.85 -13.09
N GLY A 60 -1.07 1.12 -12.22
CA GLY A 60 -0.67 2.48 -11.89
C GLY A 60 0.25 3.10 -12.92
N THR A 61 0.28 4.43 -12.94
CA THR A 61 1.10 5.21 -13.86
C THR A 61 2.59 4.93 -13.66
N THR A 62 3.04 4.82 -12.42
CA THR A 62 4.46 4.58 -12.11
C THR A 62 4.94 3.27 -12.73
N TRP A 63 4.19 2.18 -12.55
CA TRP A 63 4.52 0.89 -13.13
C TRP A 63 4.59 0.96 -14.65
N ARG A 64 3.58 1.59 -15.27
CA ARG A 64 3.50 1.68 -16.74
C ARG A 64 4.61 2.51 -17.37
N LYS A 65 5.17 3.45 -16.62
CA LYS A 65 6.27 4.31 -17.08
C LYS A 65 7.66 3.68 -16.90
N LEU A 66 7.75 2.55 -16.21
CA LEU A 66 9.03 1.86 -16.05
C LEU A 66 9.46 1.25 -17.38
N ASP A 67 10.78 1.15 -17.58
CA ASP A 67 11.32 0.45 -18.74
C ASP A 67 10.90 -1.01 -18.72
N ASP A 68 10.75 -1.60 -19.92
CA ASP A 68 10.35 -3.00 -20.06
C ASP A 68 11.28 -3.94 -19.28
N ASP A 69 12.59 -3.69 -19.32
CA ASP A 69 13.58 -4.49 -18.61
C ASP A 69 13.32 -4.50 -17.11
N VAL A 70 12.95 -3.34 -16.55
CA VAL A 70 12.67 -3.21 -15.11
C VAL A 70 11.42 -4.01 -14.75
N ARG A 71 10.36 -3.89 -15.56
CA ARG A 71 9.11 -4.63 -15.30
C ARG A 71 9.32 -6.14 -15.43
N GLU A 72 10.06 -6.58 -16.44
CA GLU A 72 10.31 -8.01 -16.69
C GLU A 72 11.17 -8.63 -15.61
N ALA A 73 11.98 -7.84 -14.92
CA ALA A 73 12.82 -8.33 -13.83
C ALA A 73 12.02 -8.64 -12.54
N VAL A 74 10.75 -8.19 -12.46
CA VAL A 74 9.92 -8.44 -11.27
C VAL A 74 9.21 -9.77 -11.45
N VAL A 75 9.79 -10.81 -10.85
CA VAL A 75 9.34 -12.20 -11.04
C VAL A 75 9.00 -12.92 -9.73
N ASP A 76 9.36 -12.34 -8.60
CA ASP A 76 9.16 -12.94 -7.28
C ASP A 76 9.07 -11.86 -6.20
N ALA A 77 8.89 -12.28 -4.94
CA ALA A 77 8.79 -11.36 -3.81
C ALA A 77 10.05 -10.52 -3.63
N ALA A 78 11.23 -11.11 -3.82
CA ALA A 78 12.50 -10.40 -3.62
C ALA A 78 12.69 -9.28 -4.63
N SER A 79 12.44 -9.54 -5.92
CA SER A 79 12.55 -8.53 -6.97
C SER A 79 11.46 -7.47 -6.84
N ALA A 80 10.25 -7.85 -6.46
CA ALA A 80 9.17 -6.89 -6.19
C ALA A 80 9.52 -5.99 -5.01
N ARG A 81 10.05 -6.56 -3.93
CA ARG A 81 10.49 -5.80 -2.75
C ARG A 81 11.52 -4.75 -3.11
N GLN A 82 12.52 -5.12 -3.90
CA GLN A 82 13.57 -4.20 -4.33
C GLN A 82 12.96 -3.01 -5.09
N LEU A 83 12.07 -3.29 -6.04
CA LEU A 83 11.41 -2.22 -6.80
C LEU A 83 10.56 -1.31 -5.90
N MET A 84 9.82 -1.89 -4.96
CA MET A 84 8.97 -1.12 -4.05
C MET A 84 9.78 -0.19 -3.15
N LEU A 85 10.98 -0.60 -2.73
CA LEU A 85 11.86 0.25 -1.94
C LEU A 85 12.42 1.41 -2.78
N GLU A 86 12.73 1.16 -4.03
CA GLU A 86 13.26 2.18 -4.95
C GLU A 86 12.16 3.11 -5.49
N GLN A 87 10.97 2.55 -5.73
CA GLN A 87 9.84 3.25 -6.32
C GLN A 87 8.56 3.00 -5.50
N PRO A 88 8.42 3.63 -4.33
CA PRO A 88 7.26 3.39 -3.46
C PRO A 88 5.90 3.56 -4.15
N SER A 89 5.83 4.39 -5.20
CA SER A 89 4.59 4.64 -5.92
C SER A 89 4.07 3.43 -6.70
N VAL A 90 4.86 2.34 -6.84
CA VAL A 90 4.35 1.09 -7.43
C VAL A 90 3.55 0.26 -6.44
N ILE A 91 3.59 0.61 -5.15
CA ILE A 91 2.80 -0.07 -4.13
C ILE A 91 1.35 0.38 -4.24
N LYS A 92 0.43 -0.58 -4.24
CA LYS A 92 -1.00 -0.30 -4.25
C LYS A 92 -1.41 0.41 -2.96
N ARG A 93 -2.14 1.50 -3.06
CA ARG A 93 -2.51 2.36 -1.94
C ARG A 93 -4.00 2.36 -1.68
N PRO A 94 -4.44 2.59 -0.44
CA PRO A 94 -3.63 2.60 0.78
C PRO A 94 -3.28 1.20 1.27
N VAL A 95 -2.21 1.07 2.03
CA VAL A 95 -1.94 -0.12 2.83
C VAL A 95 -2.39 0.21 4.24
N VAL A 96 -3.30 -0.60 4.79
CA VAL A 96 -3.83 -0.35 6.13
C VAL A 96 -3.46 -1.49 7.06
N GLU A 97 -2.84 -1.14 8.16
CA GLU A 97 -2.56 -2.05 9.28
C GLU A 97 -3.67 -1.87 10.31
N TRP A 98 -4.61 -2.80 10.35
CA TRP A 98 -5.77 -2.72 11.24
C TRP A 98 -5.45 -3.15 12.68
N GLY A 99 -4.40 -3.91 12.82
CA GLY A 99 -3.92 -4.43 14.09
C GLY A 99 -3.29 -5.80 13.90
N GLY A 100 -2.14 -6.04 14.57
CA GLY A 100 -1.41 -7.30 14.41
C GLY A 100 -1.03 -7.56 12.96
N SER A 101 -1.39 -8.72 12.44
CA SER A 101 -1.11 -9.11 11.04
C SER A 101 -2.31 -8.85 10.11
N ASP A 102 -3.34 -8.14 10.56
CA ASP A 102 -4.52 -7.82 9.75
C ASP A 102 -4.20 -6.62 8.86
N ILE A 103 -3.87 -6.89 7.61
CA ILE A 103 -3.41 -5.89 6.64
C ILE A 103 -4.29 -5.96 5.41
N THR A 104 -4.74 -4.80 4.91
CA THR A 104 -5.47 -4.71 3.65
C THR A 104 -4.75 -3.76 2.70
N VAL A 105 -4.99 -3.96 1.40
CA VAL A 105 -4.40 -3.15 0.32
C VAL A 105 -5.51 -2.66 -0.59
N GLY A 106 -5.50 -1.36 -0.85
CA GLY A 106 -6.58 -0.71 -1.60
C GLY A 106 -7.73 -0.31 -0.70
N PHE A 107 -8.72 0.37 -1.26
CA PHE A 107 -9.90 0.82 -0.54
C PHE A 107 -11.15 0.18 -1.11
N ASP A 108 -11.93 -0.46 -0.24
CA ASP A 108 -13.22 -1.05 -0.56
C ASP A 108 -14.15 -0.77 0.62
N ALA A 109 -15.03 0.23 0.47
CA ALA A 109 -15.94 0.64 1.53
C ALA A 109 -16.85 -0.50 1.98
N THR A 110 -17.30 -1.34 1.05
CA THR A 110 -18.18 -2.47 1.37
C THR A 110 -17.44 -3.51 2.22
N ALA A 111 -16.23 -3.85 1.86
CA ALA A 111 -15.41 -4.80 2.62
C ALA A 111 -15.04 -4.22 3.99
N TRP A 112 -14.69 -2.92 4.03
CA TRP A 112 -14.32 -2.27 5.29
C TRP A 112 -15.49 -2.16 6.25
N ALA A 113 -16.70 -1.97 5.75
CA ALA A 113 -17.89 -1.89 6.58
C ALA A 113 -18.21 -3.21 7.30
N LYS A 114 -17.67 -4.31 6.84
CA LYS A 114 -17.86 -5.64 7.46
C LYS A 114 -16.82 -5.97 8.53
N ARG A 115 -15.86 -5.08 8.76
CA ARG A 115 -14.78 -5.31 9.72
C ARG A 115 -15.20 -5.05 11.16
#